data_e0d6fbc4e679b4464565aa355538dd01
#
_entry.id   e0d6fbc4e679b4464565aa355538dd01
#
_cell.length_a   1.000
_cell.length_b   1.000
_cell.length_c   1.000
_cell.angle_alpha   90.00
_cell.angle_beta   90.00
_cell.angle_gamma   90.00
#
_symmetry.space_group_name_H-M   'P 1'
#
loop_
_entity.id
_entity.type
_entity.pdbx_description
1 polymer ?
#
loop_
_entity_poly.entity_id
_entity_poly.type
_entity_poly.pdbx_seq_one_letter_code
_entity_poly.pdbx_strand_id
1 'polypeptide(L)'
;LAFVPGDGELRGPVCEGLPTLERHRGLPPSACFADLLIRFGADGTFVGDPGISPREESRIERFCRDGVLELPARLDEAYAGLYDRVFTCRPDSPARLIRFAESREYSCDGDRVAPHRCIRRIRGSITVDNEGYGRYSGEVQLVREDLPADSRVNVVGQVWDSHLLLADCVANGGRFALTRD
;
A
#
# COMPACT_ATOMS: atom_id res chain seq x y z
N LEU A 1 -17.98 -12.36 12.12
CA LEU A 1 -17.83 -11.00 12.63
C LEU A 1 -16.47 -10.83 13.29
N ALA A 2 -15.81 -9.72 13.06
CA ALA A 2 -14.51 -9.40 13.60
C ALA A 2 -14.45 -7.94 14.06
N PHE A 3 -13.51 -7.61 14.94
CA PHE A 3 -13.28 -6.26 15.42
C PHE A 3 -11.97 -5.69 14.86
N VAL A 4 -12.02 -4.44 14.40
CA VAL A 4 -10.85 -3.61 14.13
C VAL A 4 -10.64 -2.66 15.31
N PRO A 5 -9.39 -2.31 15.67
CA PRO A 5 -9.15 -1.30 16.70
C PRO A 5 -9.59 0.07 16.20
N GLY A 6 -9.95 0.96 17.11
CA GLY A 6 -10.07 2.39 16.82
C GLY A 6 -8.70 3.06 16.77
N ASP A 7 -8.68 4.30 16.26
CA ASP A 7 -7.50 5.19 16.26
C ASP A 7 -7.80 6.53 16.97
N GLY A 8 -8.97 6.63 17.58
CA GLY A 8 -9.40 7.73 18.41
C GLY A 8 -9.45 7.35 19.89
N GLU A 9 -10.60 7.59 20.55
CA GLU A 9 -10.84 7.16 21.92
C GLU A 9 -10.84 5.63 22.00
N LEU A 10 -10.06 5.08 22.94
CA LEU A 10 -9.94 3.63 23.16
C LEU A 10 -10.84 3.17 24.31
N ARG A 11 -11.38 1.98 24.19
CA ARG A 11 -12.30 1.41 25.17
C ARG A 11 -11.60 1.14 26.51
N GLY A 12 -12.17 1.69 27.59
CA GLY A 12 -11.74 1.37 28.95
C GLY A 12 -12.15 -0.04 29.39
N PRO A 13 -11.55 -0.55 30.50
CA PRO A 13 -10.59 0.14 31.37
C PRO A 13 -9.13 0.06 30.89
N VAL A 14 -8.81 -0.79 29.90
CA VAL A 14 -7.42 -1.07 29.50
C VAL A 14 -6.88 0.02 28.55
N CYS A 15 -7.73 0.59 27.70
CA CYS A 15 -7.38 1.62 26.72
C CYS A 15 -6.22 1.23 25.77
N GLU A 16 -6.20 -0.03 25.32
CA GLU A 16 -5.19 -0.55 24.39
C GLU A 16 -5.75 -0.92 23.02
N GLY A 17 -7.02 -0.57 22.76
CA GLY A 17 -7.76 -0.97 21.57
C GLY A 17 -8.33 -2.38 21.67
N LEU A 18 -9.32 -2.69 20.83
CA LEU A 18 -10.01 -3.98 20.83
C LEU A 18 -9.98 -4.63 19.42
N PRO A 19 -8.85 -5.18 18.99
CA PRO A 19 -8.78 -5.93 17.73
C PRO A 19 -9.14 -7.41 17.93
N THR A 20 -9.68 -8.05 16.88
CA THR A 20 -9.84 -9.53 16.85
C THR A 20 -8.48 -10.23 16.75
N LEU A 21 -7.54 -9.68 16.00
CA LEU A 21 -6.19 -10.21 15.88
C LEU A 21 -5.22 -9.34 16.67
N GLU A 22 -4.44 -9.92 17.56
CA GLU A 22 -3.49 -9.17 18.40
C GLU A 22 -2.48 -8.38 17.57
N ARG A 23 -2.07 -8.88 16.42
CA ARG A 23 -1.17 -8.16 15.50
C ARG A 23 -1.76 -6.87 14.91
N HIS A 24 -3.06 -6.64 15.05
CA HIS A 24 -3.74 -5.42 14.62
C HIS A 24 -3.68 -4.30 15.66
N ARG A 25 -3.24 -4.62 16.88
CA ARG A 25 -3.14 -3.63 17.96
C ARG A 25 -2.20 -2.50 17.57
N GLY A 26 -2.69 -1.27 17.64
CA GLY A 26 -1.94 -0.07 17.26
C GLY A 26 -1.74 0.14 15.75
N LEU A 27 -2.36 -0.70 14.91
CA LEU A 27 -2.39 -0.45 13.47
C LEU A 27 -3.64 0.35 13.07
N PRO A 28 -3.57 1.08 11.94
CA PRO A 28 -4.71 1.84 11.43
C PRO A 28 -5.94 0.95 11.16
N PRO A 29 -7.15 1.42 11.51
CA PRO A 29 -8.40 0.70 11.29
C PRO A 29 -8.60 0.20 9.86
N SER A 30 -8.29 1.03 8.86
CA SER A 30 -8.43 0.66 7.44
C SER A 30 -7.53 -0.50 7.02
N ALA A 31 -6.31 -0.55 7.55
CA ALA A 31 -5.38 -1.64 7.29
C ALA A 31 -5.86 -2.95 7.92
N CYS A 32 -6.34 -2.88 9.16
CA CYS A 32 -6.92 -4.03 9.87
C CYS A 32 -8.20 -4.53 9.19
N PHE A 33 -9.04 -3.60 8.75
CA PHE A 33 -10.27 -3.89 8.00
C PHE A 33 -9.97 -4.67 6.72
N ALA A 34 -9.05 -4.16 5.89
CA ALA A 34 -8.66 -4.79 4.64
C ALA A 34 -8.07 -6.20 4.88
N ASP A 35 -7.22 -6.37 5.89
CA ASP A 35 -6.63 -7.66 6.24
C ASP A 35 -7.71 -8.68 6.61
N LEU A 36 -8.67 -8.30 7.47
CA LEU A 36 -9.77 -9.18 7.89
C LEU A 36 -10.67 -9.61 6.73
N LEU A 37 -11.04 -8.68 5.84
CA LEU A 37 -11.90 -9.00 4.72
C LEU A 37 -11.17 -9.80 3.64
N ILE A 38 -10.00 -9.33 3.20
CA ILE A 38 -9.31 -9.87 2.02
C ILE A 38 -8.56 -11.16 2.34
N ARG A 39 -7.83 -11.19 3.47
CA ARG A 39 -6.94 -12.31 3.79
C ARG A 39 -7.58 -13.35 4.70
N PHE A 40 -8.54 -12.95 5.53
CA PHE A 40 -9.24 -13.86 6.44
C PHE A 40 -10.68 -14.16 6.06
N GLY A 41 -11.23 -13.49 5.04
CA GLY A 41 -12.59 -13.74 4.55
C GLY A 41 -13.66 -13.41 5.58
N ALA A 42 -13.47 -12.39 6.42
CA ALA A 42 -14.48 -11.96 7.36
C ALA A 42 -15.68 -11.36 6.62
N ASP A 43 -16.90 -11.82 6.93
CA ASP A 43 -18.14 -11.31 6.30
C ASP A 43 -18.52 -9.91 6.77
N GLY A 44 -17.99 -9.44 7.89
CA GLY A 44 -18.24 -8.12 8.44
C GLY A 44 -17.34 -7.79 9.62
N THR A 45 -17.10 -6.50 9.80
CA THR A 45 -16.26 -5.98 10.89
C THR A 45 -16.99 -4.86 11.64
N PHE A 46 -16.60 -4.68 12.89
CA PHE A 46 -17.02 -3.57 13.74
C PHE A 46 -15.78 -2.87 14.29
N VAL A 47 -15.89 -1.57 14.55
CA VAL A 47 -14.90 -0.87 15.37
C VAL A 47 -15.10 -1.31 16.81
N GLY A 48 -14.04 -1.84 17.42
CA GLY A 48 -14.09 -2.35 18.80
C GLY A 48 -14.03 -1.27 19.87
N ASP A 49 -13.60 -0.09 19.48
CA ASP A 49 -13.39 1.08 20.33
C ASP A 49 -14.46 2.16 20.09
N PRO A 50 -14.66 3.14 21.00
CA PRO A 50 -15.65 4.20 20.84
C PRO A 50 -15.40 5.15 19.66
N GLY A 51 -14.15 5.28 19.19
CA GLY A 51 -13.76 6.25 18.17
C GLY A 51 -12.94 5.69 17.03
N ILE A 52 -13.31 6.13 15.81
CA ILE A 52 -12.52 6.01 14.59
C ILE A 52 -12.36 7.40 13.97
N SER A 53 -11.19 7.73 13.46
CA SER A 53 -10.99 9.02 12.82
C SER A 53 -11.75 9.13 11.50
N PRO A 54 -12.23 10.33 11.10
CA PRO A 54 -12.91 10.52 9.82
C PRO A 54 -12.06 10.10 8.61
N ARG A 55 -10.76 10.16 8.76
CA ARG A 55 -9.82 9.77 7.72
C ARG A 55 -9.82 8.26 7.50
N GLU A 56 -9.73 7.49 8.57
CA GLU A 56 -9.75 6.03 8.51
C GLU A 56 -11.14 5.51 8.06
N GLU A 57 -12.20 6.18 8.52
CA GLU A 57 -13.57 5.92 8.06
C GLU A 57 -13.68 6.13 6.54
N SER A 58 -13.21 7.26 6.02
CA SER A 58 -13.23 7.56 4.58
C SER A 58 -12.46 6.53 3.74
N ARG A 59 -11.32 6.04 4.23
CA ARG A 59 -10.54 4.98 3.57
C ARG A 59 -11.32 3.67 3.48
N ILE A 60 -11.99 3.28 4.58
CA ILE A 60 -12.84 2.09 4.62
C ILE A 60 -14.02 2.24 3.66
N GLU A 61 -14.70 3.38 3.68
CA GLU A 61 -15.83 3.67 2.79
C GLU A 61 -15.42 3.61 1.31
N ARG A 62 -14.27 4.20 0.96
CA ARG A 62 -13.76 4.15 -0.41
C ARG A 62 -13.47 2.71 -0.85
N PHE A 63 -12.86 1.92 0.01
CA PHE A 63 -12.64 0.51 -0.29
C PHE A 63 -13.97 -0.24 -0.48
N CYS A 64 -14.96 -0.03 0.40
CA CYS A 64 -16.28 -0.66 0.29
C CYS A 64 -17.02 -0.26 -0.98
N ARG A 65 -16.94 1.00 -1.37
CA ARG A 65 -17.65 1.55 -2.54
C ARG A 65 -16.96 1.21 -3.85
N ASP A 66 -15.64 1.40 -3.90
CA ASP A 66 -14.88 1.43 -5.15
C ASP A 66 -13.93 0.23 -5.31
N GLY A 67 -13.71 -0.56 -4.24
CA GLY A 67 -12.72 -1.64 -4.22
C GLY A 67 -11.27 -1.14 -4.31
N VAL A 68 -11.00 0.12 -3.90
CA VAL A 68 -9.68 0.75 -3.98
C VAL A 68 -9.04 0.82 -2.60
N LEU A 69 -7.90 0.15 -2.42
CA LEU A 69 -7.08 0.28 -1.21
C LEU A 69 -6.24 1.56 -1.28
N GLU A 70 -6.31 2.39 -0.25
CA GLU A 70 -5.45 3.56 -0.12
C GLU A 70 -4.21 3.23 0.69
N LEU A 71 -3.05 3.39 0.07
CA LEU A 71 -1.74 3.18 0.67
C LEU A 71 -1.06 4.52 0.94
N PRO A 72 -1.12 5.05 2.16
CA PRO A 72 -0.39 6.25 2.53
C PRO A 72 1.10 6.06 2.34
N ALA A 73 1.72 6.98 1.62
CA ALA A 73 3.12 6.87 1.23
C ALA A 73 3.80 8.24 1.19
N ARG A 74 5.11 8.23 1.27
CA ARG A 74 5.96 9.37 0.95
C ARG A 74 6.68 9.10 -0.35
N LEU A 75 6.55 10.00 -1.31
CA LEU A 75 7.24 9.96 -2.59
C LEU A 75 8.24 11.10 -2.72
N ASP A 76 9.29 10.88 -3.47
CA ASP A 76 10.14 11.95 -3.95
C ASP A 76 9.31 12.90 -4.83
N GLU A 77 9.57 14.20 -4.79
CA GLU A 77 8.71 15.22 -5.44
C GLU A 77 8.57 15.01 -6.95
N ALA A 78 9.61 14.53 -7.60
CA ALA A 78 9.58 14.19 -9.03
C ALA A 78 8.53 13.13 -9.38
N TYR A 79 8.07 12.35 -8.40
CA TYR A 79 7.09 11.29 -8.57
C TYR A 79 5.74 11.61 -7.90
N ALA A 80 5.53 12.87 -7.50
CA ALA A 80 4.27 13.31 -6.88
C ALA A 80 3.04 13.08 -7.77
N GLY A 81 3.21 12.97 -9.09
CA GLY A 81 2.14 12.61 -10.03
C GLY A 81 1.59 11.19 -9.88
N LEU A 82 2.20 10.35 -9.04
CA LEU A 82 1.65 9.02 -8.69
C LEU A 82 0.60 9.09 -7.58
N TYR A 83 0.50 10.21 -6.84
CA TYR A 83 -0.52 10.36 -5.82
C TYR A 83 -1.92 10.44 -6.42
N ASP A 84 -2.89 9.94 -5.64
CA ASP A 84 -4.34 10.03 -5.89
C ASP A 84 -4.81 9.40 -7.21
N ARG A 85 -3.92 8.73 -7.92
CA ARG A 85 -4.26 7.91 -9.09
C ARG A 85 -4.59 6.49 -8.64
N VAL A 86 -5.58 5.90 -9.29
CA VAL A 86 -5.91 4.50 -9.08
C VAL A 86 -5.04 3.64 -10.00
N PHE A 87 -4.39 2.65 -9.40
CA PHE A 87 -3.57 1.67 -10.08
C PHE A 87 -4.15 0.27 -9.92
N THR A 88 -3.81 -0.58 -10.85
CA THR A 88 -4.14 -2.00 -10.82
C THR A 88 -2.87 -2.82 -10.63
N CYS A 89 -2.88 -3.74 -9.66
CA CYS A 89 -1.82 -4.73 -9.56
C CYS A 89 -1.87 -5.65 -10.77
N ARG A 90 -0.78 -5.77 -11.52
CA ARG A 90 -0.75 -6.65 -12.68
C ARG A 90 -1.05 -8.11 -12.28
N PRO A 91 -1.85 -8.85 -13.07
CA PRO A 91 -2.18 -10.25 -12.78
C PRO A 91 -0.95 -11.17 -12.68
N ASP A 92 0.14 -10.83 -13.39
CA ASP A 92 1.40 -11.56 -13.40
C ASP A 92 2.44 -11.02 -12.41
N SER A 93 2.02 -10.23 -11.43
CA SER A 93 2.91 -9.74 -10.37
C SER A 93 3.44 -10.90 -9.53
N PRO A 94 4.77 -10.97 -9.31
CA PRO A 94 5.33 -11.99 -8.42
C PRO A 94 4.95 -11.70 -6.96
N ALA A 95 5.00 -12.72 -6.10
CA ALA A 95 4.60 -12.60 -4.70
C ALA A 95 5.31 -11.46 -3.94
N ARG A 96 6.55 -11.16 -4.29
CA ARG A 96 7.39 -10.16 -3.60
C ARG A 96 7.19 -8.72 -4.08
N LEU A 97 6.44 -8.49 -5.16
CA LEU A 97 6.25 -7.19 -5.79
C LEU A 97 4.79 -6.98 -6.20
N ILE A 98 4.33 -5.74 -6.12
CA ILE A 98 3.13 -5.26 -6.80
C ILE A 98 3.62 -4.46 -8.01
N ARG A 99 3.32 -4.91 -9.22
CA ARG A 99 3.65 -4.20 -10.46
C ARG A 99 2.43 -3.38 -10.88
N PHE A 100 2.64 -2.09 -11.14
CA PHE A 100 1.57 -1.17 -11.54
C PHE A 100 1.27 -1.38 -13.04
N ALA A 101 0.06 -1.83 -13.36
CA ALA A 101 -0.32 -2.11 -14.74
C ALA A 101 -0.19 -0.87 -15.64
N GLU A 102 -0.65 0.26 -15.14
CA GLU A 102 -0.69 1.52 -15.86
C GLU A 102 0.70 2.10 -16.16
N SER A 103 1.71 1.78 -15.34
CA SER A 103 3.08 2.26 -15.57
C SER A 103 3.75 1.61 -16.77
N ARG A 104 3.27 0.45 -17.23
CA ARG A 104 3.81 -0.21 -18.41
C ARG A 104 3.52 0.52 -19.70
N GLU A 105 2.40 1.20 -19.79
CA GLU A 105 2.06 2.03 -20.97
C GLU A 105 3.09 3.14 -21.15
N TYR A 106 3.58 3.73 -20.06
CA TYR A 106 4.62 4.77 -20.10
C TYR A 106 6.00 4.20 -20.44
N SER A 107 6.33 2.98 -20.02
CA SER A 107 7.63 2.38 -20.30
C SER A 107 7.82 1.98 -21.76
N CYS A 108 6.75 1.74 -22.51
CA CYS A 108 6.83 1.38 -23.92
C CYS A 108 7.20 2.56 -24.83
N ASP A 109 6.95 3.81 -24.41
CA ASP A 109 7.14 5.03 -25.21
C ASP A 109 8.36 5.88 -24.80
N GLY A 110 9.13 5.43 -23.80
CA GLY A 110 10.54 5.70 -23.76
C GLY A 110 11.09 6.91 -23.08
N ASP A 111 10.50 7.46 -22.03
CA ASP A 111 11.26 8.35 -21.15
C ASP A 111 12.29 7.51 -20.37
N ARG A 112 13.56 7.70 -20.71
CA ARG A 112 14.66 7.03 -20.03
C ARG A 112 14.85 7.62 -18.65
N VAL A 113 14.47 6.85 -17.64
CA VAL A 113 14.71 7.18 -16.23
C VAL A 113 16.18 6.97 -15.92
N ALA A 114 16.90 8.04 -15.58
CA ALA A 114 18.30 7.92 -15.17
C ALA A 114 18.44 7.16 -13.84
N PRO A 115 19.55 6.41 -13.62
CA PRO A 115 19.82 5.78 -12.33
C PRO A 115 19.89 6.81 -11.20
N HIS A 116 19.12 6.59 -10.13
CA HIS A 116 19.10 7.42 -8.92
C HIS A 116 18.70 6.58 -7.72
N ARG A 117 19.38 6.75 -6.57
CA ARG A 117 19.08 6.03 -5.33
C ARG A 117 18.86 4.52 -5.51
N CYS A 118 19.75 3.85 -6.22
CA CYS A 118 19.74 2.41 -6.42
C CYS A 118 20.24 1.68 -5.14
N ILE A 119 19.46 1.79 -4.08
CA ILE A 119 19.76 1.28 -2.73
C ILE A 119 18.99 0.00 -2.42
N ARG A 120 19.21 -0.58 -1.22
CA ARG A 120 18.39 -1.68 -0.71
C ARG A 120 16.92 -1.29 -0.73
N ARG A 121 16.09 -2.17 -1.25
CA ARG A 121 14.63 -2.00 -1.38
C ARG A 121 13.98 -2.71 -0.20
N ILE A 122 13.66 -2.00 0.85
CA ILE A 122 12.98 -2.57 2.01
C ILE A 122 11.48 -2.74 1.71
N ARG A 123 10.80 -3.57 2.49
CA ARG A 123 9.34 -3.72 2.40
C ARG A 123 8.65 -2.36 2.44
N GLY A 124 7.69 -2.15 1.53
CA GLY A 124 7.01 -0.87 1.36
C GLY A 124 7.72 0.12 0.44
N SER A 125 8.95 -0.17 -0.04
CA SER A 125 9.62 0.71 -1.01
C SER A 125 8.83 0.80 -2.30
N ILE A 126 8.62 2.03 -2.78
CA ILE A 126 8.10 2.32 -4.11
C ILE A 126 9.29 2.53 -5.02
N THR A 127 9.34 1.81 -6.12
CA THR A 127 10.50 1.76 -7.01
C THR A 127 10.12 2.03 -8.45
N VAL A 128 11.09 2.52 -9.22
CA VAL A 128 10.96 2.74 -10.66
C VAL A 128 12.16 2.10 -11.35
N ASP A 129 11.89 1.27 -12.35
CA ASP A 129 12.94 0.69 -13.18
C ASP A 129 13.60 1.80 -14.00
N ASN A 130 14.93 1.86 -14.01
CA ASN A 130 15.67 2.86 -14.75
C ASN A 130 16.14 2.35 -16.12
N GLU A 131 16.88 3.17 -16.86
CA GLU A 131 17.35 2.87 -18.21
C GLU A 131 18.19 1.58 -18.31
N GLY A 132 18.76 1.10 -17.20
CA GLY A 132 19.47 -0.18 -17.13
C GLY A 132 18.58 -1.40 -17.41
N TYR A 133 17.26 -1.26 -17.28
CA TYR A 133 16.28 -2.26 -17.68
C TYR A 133 15.78 -2.11 -19.12
N GLY A 134 16.33 -1.16 -19.90
CA GLY A 134 15.97 -0.95 -21.30
C GLY A 134 14.49 -0.63 -21.46
N ARG A 135 13.75 -1.48 -22.19
CA ARG A 135 12.31 -1.28 -22.48
C ARG A 135 11.40 -1.24 -21.25
N TYR A 136 11.88 -1.60 -20.07
CA TYR A 136 11.10 -1.55 -18.82
C TYR A 136 11.36 -0.27 -18.03
N SER A 137 12.25 0.61 -18.50
CA SER A 137 12.48 1.91 -17.88
C SER A 137 11.16 2.66 -17.67
N GLY A 138 10.90 3.12 -16.45
CA GLY A 138 9.65 3.77 -16.05
C GLY A 138 8.59 2.85 -15.43
N GLU A 139 8.77 1.52 -15.44
CA GLU A 139 7.83 0.64 -14.70
C GLU A 139 7.90 0.92 -13.20
N VAL A 140 6.73 1.13 -12.58
CA VAL A 140 6.57 1.38 -11.13
C VAL A 140 6.21 0.10 -10.42
N GLN A 141 6.80 -0.10 -9.24
CA GLN A 141 6.56 -1.29 -8.42
C GLN A 141 6.51 -0.92 -6.93
N LEU A 142 5.77 -1.69 -6.14
CA LEU A 142 5.78 -1.64 -4.68
C LEU A 142 6.33 -2.96 -4.13
N VAL A 143 7.30 -2.86 -3.23
CA VAL A 143 8.02 -4.01 -2.66
C VAL A 143 7.27 -4.57 -1.45
N ARG A 144 6.97 -5.88 -1.45
CA ARG A 144 6.33 -6.59 -0.32
C ARG A 144 7.31 -7.20 0.66
N GLU A 145 8.52 -7.51 0.23
CA GLU A 145 9.58 -8.12 1.03
C GLU A 145 10.91 -7.45 0.73
N ASP A 146 11.81 -7.44 1.70
CA ASP A 146 13.13 -6.87 1.53
C ASP A 146 13.87 -7.48 0.34
N LEU A 147 14.40 -6.64 -0.52
CA LEU A 147 15.19 -6.99 -1.69
C LEU A 147 16.56 -6.30 -1.65
N PRO A 148 17.62 -6.91 -2.20
CA PRO A 148 18.91 -6.26 -2.30
C PRO A 148 18.85 -5.02 -3.20
N ALA A 149 19.88 -4.18 -3.12
CA ALA A 149 20.07 -3.10 -4.09
C ALA A 149 20.23 -3.67 -5.50
N ASP A 150 19.72 -2.94 -6.50
CA ASP A 150 19.89 -3.24 -7.92
C ASP A 150 20.17 -1.92 -8.64
N SER A 151 21.28 -1.86 -9.38
CA SER A 151 21.67 -0.65 -10.11
C SER A 151 20.69 -0.20 -11.18
N ARG A 152 19.73 -1.07 -11.53
CA ARG A 152 18.69 -0.82 -12.54
C ARG A 152 17.37 -0.35 -11.95
N VAL A 153 17.28 -0.22 -10.61
CA VAL A 153 16.04 0.10 -9.89
C VAL A 153 16.26 1.27 -8.94
N ASN A 154 15.50 2.32 -9.15
CA ASN A 154 15.49 3.51 -8.29
C ASN A 154 14.46 3.34 -7.17
N VAL A 155 14.83 3.67 -5.93
CA VAL A 155 13.87 3.81 -4.83
C VAL A 155 13.38 5.25 -4.79
N VAL A 156 12.10 5.46 -5.05
CA VAL A 156 11.49 6.79 -5.22
C VAL A 156 10.45 7.14 -4.14
N GLY A 157 10.20 6.21 -3.24
CA GLY A 157 9.25 6.45 -2.14
C GLY A 157 9.15 5.26 -1.19
N GLN A 158 8.30 5.44 -0.18
CA GLN A 158 8.06 4.45 0.86
C GLN A 158 6.62 4.56 1.37
N VAL A 159 5.91 3.45 1.44
CA VAL A 159 4.64 3.33 2.19
C VAL A 159 4.94 3.49 3.68
N TRP A 160 4.10 4.21 4.41
CA TRP A 160 4.25 4.37 5.85
C TRP A 160 4.22 3.04 6.59
N ASP A 161 5.10 2.86 7.57
CA ASP A 161 5.26 1.59 8.30
C ASP A 161 3.96 1.10 8.92
N SER A 162 3.13 2.01 9.43
CA SER A 162 1.80 1.70 9.98
C SER A 162 0.83 1.09 8.96
N HIS A 163 1.04 1.32 7.68
CA HIS A 163 0.16 0.90 6.58
C HIS A 163 0.75 -0.22 5.70
N LEU A 164 1.89 -0.79 6.07
CA LEU A 164 2.55 -1.86 5.30
C LEU A 164 1.67 -3.11 5.13
N LEU A 165 0.74 -3.34 6.07
CA LEU A 165 -0.22 -4.44 5.99
C LEU A 165 -1.12 -4.34 4.74
N LEU A 166 -1.44 -3.13 4.28
CA LEU A 166 -2.23 -2.90 3.07
C LEU A 166 -1.54 -3.42 1.80
N ALA A 167 -0.21 -3.39 1.73
CA ALA A 167 0.52 -3.96 0.59
C ALA A 167 0.30 -5.47 0.46
N ASP A 168 0.11 -6.18 1.58
CA ASP A 168 -0.21 -7.61 1.56
C ASP A 168 -1.66 -7.89 1.13
N CYS A 169 -2.54 -6.89 1.28
CA CYS A 169 -3.95 -6.97 0.92
C CYS A 169 -4.21 -6.68 -0.58
N VAL A 170 -3.26 -6.09 -1.30
CA VAL A 170 -3.40 -5.85 -2.75
C VAL A 170 -3.25 -7.18 -3.48
N ALA A 171 -4.34 -7.80 -3.89
CA ALA A 171 -4.32 -9.01 -4.71
C ALA A 171 -3.90 -8.70 -6.16
N ASN A 172 -3.49 -9.72 -6.92
CA ASN A 172 -3.28 -9.59 -8.35
C ASN A 172 -4.61 -9.22 -9.04
N GLY A 173 -4.61 -8.16 -9.85
CA GLY A 173 -5.83 -7.54 -10.37
C GLY A 173 -6.52 -6.56 -9.41
N GLY A 174 -6.08 -6.47 -8.15
CA GLY A 174 -6.63 -5.56 -7.15
C GLY A 174 -6.27 -4.10 -7.45
N ARG A 175 -7.18 -3.19 -7.06
CA ARG A 175 -7.05 -1.74 -7.29
C ARG A 175 -6.54 -1.05 -6.03
N PHE A 176 -5.65 -0.10 -6.19
CA PHE A 176 -5.08 0.67 -5.09
C PHE A 176 -4.68 2.07 -5.54
N ALA A 177 -4.45 2.95 -4.58
CA ALA A 177 -3.94 4.29 -4.80
C ALA A 177 -2.87 4.62 -3.77
N LEU A 178 -1.84 5.37 -4.19
CA LEU A 178 -0.90 5.98 -3.26
C LEU A 178 -1.49 7.30 -2.80
N THR A 179 -1.53 7.54 -1.50
CA THR A 179 -2.09 8.79 -0.94
C THR A 179 -1.06 9.53 -0.09
N ARG A 180 -1.22 10.83 0.02
CA ARG A 180 -0.51 11.64 1.02
C ARG A 180 -1.10 11.35 2.40
N ASP A 181 -0.26 11.41 3.41
CA ASP A 181 -0.73 11.29 4.79
C ASP A 181 -1.21 12.62 5.35
#